data_4b7153fabcb78ebbc4161a3dcabbc6e3
#
_entry.id   4b7153fabcb78ebbc4161a3dcabbc6e3
#
_cell.length_a   1.000
_cell.length_b   1.000
_cell.length_c   1.000
_cell.angle_alpha   90.00
_cell.angle_beta   90.00
_cell.angle_gamma   90.00
#
_symmetry.space_group_name_H-M   'P 1'
#
loop_
_entity.id
_entity.type
_entity.pdbx_description
1 polymer ?
#
loop_
_entity_poly.entity_id
_entity_poly.type
_entity_poly.pdbx_seq_one_letter_code
_entity_poly.pdbx_strand_id
1 'polypeptide(L)'
;HVGETGTAEEQKKAEAERRAKRGVPYLFIKPTRGAVVGDGDNVVIPHGRDRVDWEVELGIVMGRTAKYVPADKAAEHIFGYMVTVDVSDRGGRPPDSRPGSDWFVGKGHDTFAPMGPWIVPKEFYGDPMKRLRQSLTVDGKVMQEAGASDMIHSIYELIEYGSSIITLYPGDVVNNGTSGGTGMGQAY
;
A
#
# COMPACT_ATOMS: atom_id res chain seq x y z
N HIS A 1 -5.75 -15.13 16.56
CA HIS A 1 -7.21 -15.06 16.77
C HIS A 1 -7.47 -14.63 18.21
N VAL A 2 -7.56 -13.33 18.46
CA VAL A 2 -8.24 -12.81 19.65
C VAL A 2 -9.69 -12.68 19.20
N GLY A 3 -10.53 -13.63 19.63
CA GLY A 3 -11.93 -13.66 19.32
C GLY A 3 -12.62 -12.38 19.82
N GLU A 4 -13.62 -11.95 19.08
CA GLU A 4 -14.53 -10.85 19.38
C GLU A 4 -15.41 -11.18 20.59
N THR A 5 -14.79 -11.24 21.79
CA THR A 5 -15.48 -11.40 23.06
C THR A 5 -15.34 -10.10 23.84
N GLY A 6 -16.36 -9.26 23.76
CA GLY A 6 -16.44 -8.00 24.48
C GLY A 6 -17.59 -7.15 23.98
N THR A 7 -18.07 -6.24 24.82
CA THR A 7 -19.07 -5.24 24.42
C THR A 7 -18.55 -4.33 23.32
N ALA A 8 -19.41 -3.68 22.56
CA ALA A 8 -19.01 -2.71 21.52
C ALA A 8 -18.10 -1.59 22.08
N GLU A 9 -18.28 -1.20 23.33
CA GLU A 9 -17.44 -0.20 24.01
C GLU A 9 -16.04 -0.74 24.32
N GLU A 10 -15.93 -2.00 24.77
CA GLU A 10 -14.64 -2.64 25.02
C GLU A 10 -13.84 -2.86 23.73
N GLN A 11 -14.51 -3.25 22.65
CA GLN A 11 -13.90 -3.37 21.32
C GLN A 11 -13.40 -2.03 20.82
N LYS A 12 -14.20 -0.95 20.96
CA LYS A 12 -13.81 0.42 20.57
C LYS A 12 -12.63 0.93 21.38
N LYS A 13 -12.58 0.64 22.67
CA LYS A 13 -11.45 1.00 23.54
C LYS A 13 -10.18 0.24 23.18
N ALA A 14 -10.29 -1.07 22.97
CA ALA A 14 -9.15 -1.90 22.57
C ALA A 14 -8.59 -1.47 21.19
N GLU A 15 -9.47 -1.07 20.27
CA GLU A 15 -9.04 -0.53 18.96
C GLU A 15 -8.35 0.82 19.11
N ALA A 16 -8.87 1.72 19.93
CA ALA A 16 -8.23 3.01 20.22
C ALA A 16 -6.85 2.84 20.87
N GLU A 17 -6.69 1.87 21.78
CA GLU A 17 -5.41 1.54 22.40
C GLU A 17 -4.42 0.94 21.38
N ARG A 18 -4.88 0.06 20.50
CA ARG A 18 -4.07 -0.46 19.39
C ARG A 18 -3.63 0.65 18.45
N ARG A 19 -4.54 1.54 18.08
CA ARG A 19 -4.28 2.71 17.23
C ARG A 19 -3.22 3.63 17.84
N ALA A 20 -3.33 3.93 19.13
CA ALA A 20 -2.34 4.74 19.84
C ALA A 20 -0.93 4.12 19.86
N LYS A 21 -0.83 2.79 19.91
CA LYS A 21 0.45 2.07 19.90
C LYS A 21 1.08 1.97 18.50
N ARG A 22 0.26 1.95 17.43
CA ARG A 22 0.72 1.86 16.04
C ARG A 22 1.33 3.17 15.52
N GLY A 23 0.99 4.29 16.15
CA GLY A 23 1.34 5.62 15.65
C GLY A 23 0.53 6.01 14.40
N VAL A 24 1.08 6.90 13.60
CA VAL A 24 0.49 7.35 12.34
C VAL A 24 1.02 6.51 11.16
N PRO A 25 0.26 6.39 10.07
CA PRO A 25 0.76 5.76 8.85
C PRO A 25 2.02 6.44 8.33
N TYR A 26 2.87 5.69 7.68
CA TYR A 26 4.03 6.22 6.97
C TYR A 26 3.74 6.16 5.46
N LEU A 27 3.66 7.32 4.80
CA LEU A 27 3.37 7.42 3.37
C LEU A 27 4.53 8.09 2.62
N PHE A 28 4.69 7.72 1.37
CA PHE A 28 5.59 8.35 0.40
C PHE A 28 4.89 8.44 -0.96
N ILE A 29 5.45 9.21 -1.87
CA ILE A 29 4.89 9.39 -3.21
C ILE A 29 5.72 8.57 -4.20
N LYS A 30 5.04 7.82 -5.07
CA LYS A 30 5.63 7.25 -6.28
C LYS A 30 5.34 8.17 -7.47
N PRO A 31 6.30 8.35 -8.41
CA PRO A 31 6.06 9.12 -9.61
C PRO A 31 4.89 8.53 -10.41
N THR A 32 4.05 9.39 -10.96
CA THR A 32 2.90 8.95 -11.76
C THR A 32 3.28 8.70 -13.22
N ARG A 33 4.26 9.45 -13.72
CA ARG A 33 4.71 9.32 -15.10
C ARG A 33 6.02 8.56 -15.14
N GLY A 34 6.10 7.54 -15.97
CA GLY A 34 7.24 6.65 -16.10
C GLY A 34 7.27 5.49 -15.10
N ALA A 35 6.81 5.68 -13.86
CA ALA A 35 6.74 4.59 -12.89
C ALA A 35 5.55 3.65 -13.10
N VAL A 36 4.41 4.17 -13.54
CA VAL A 36 3.20 3.38 -13.78
C VAL A 36 3.33 2.58 -15.05
N VAL A 37 3.15 1.26 -14.92
CA VAL A 37 3.09 0.30 -16.03
C VAL A 37 1.91 -0.65 -15.81
N GLY A 38 1.42 -1.23 -16.91
CA GLY A 38 0.24 -2.09 -16.93
C GLY A 38 0.55 -3.57 -16.79
N ASP A 39 -0.51 -4.37 -16.90
CA ASP A 39 -0.40 -5.83 -16.90
C ASP A 39 0.36 -6.31 -18.15
N GLY A 40 1.34 -7.19 -17.95
CA GLY A 40 2.21 -7.70 -19.01
C GLY A 40 3.40 -6.80 -19.36
N ASP A 41 3.47 -5.58 -18.83
CA ASP A 41 4.64 -4.73 -19.02
C ASP A 41 5.82 -5.19 -18.16
N ASN A 42 7.03 -4.82 -18.58
CA ASN A 42 8.24 -5.15 -17.86
C ASN A 42 8.52 -4.16 -16.73
N VAL A 43 8.91 -4.67 -15.57
CA VAL A 43 9.63 -3.90 -14.57
C VAL A 43 11.11 -3.91 -14.96
N VAL A 44 11.66 -2.73 -15.27
CA VAL A 44 13.04 -2.59 -15.71
C VAL A 44 13.94 -2.37 -14.51
N ILE A 45 14.89 -3.28 -14.29
CA ILE A 45 15.90 -3.12 -13.23
C ILE A 45 16.84 -1.98 -13.63
N PRO A 46 16.96 -0.92 -12.80
CA PRO A 46 17.79 0.22 -13.13
C PRO A 46 19.27 -0.15 -13.22
N HIS A 47 20.00 0.54 -14.08
CA HIS A 47 21.43 0.29 -14.25
C HIS A 47 22.20 0.41 -12.94
N GLY A 48 23.02 -0.59 -12.62
CA GLY A 48 23.81 -0.66 -11.39
C GLY A 48 23.01 -0.97 -10.12
N ARG A 49 21.74 -1.38 -10.25
CA ARG A 49 20.91 -1.81 -9.11
C ARG A 49 20.71 -3.32 -9.15
N ASP A 50 20.88 -3.99 -8.02
CA ASP A 50 20.84 -5.45 -7.88
C ASP A 50 19.93 -5.92 -6.75
N ARG A 51 19.27 -4.99 -6.04
CA ARG A 51 18.44 -5.28 -4.85
C ARG A 51 17.02 -4.77 -5.07
N VAL A 52 16.43 -5.12 -6.21
CA VAL A 52 15.04 -4.78 -6.54
C VAL A 52 14.11 -5.83 -5.95
N ASP A 53 13.10 -5.37 -5.25
CA ASP A 53 12.18 -6.17 -4.44
C ASP A 53 10.72 -5.92 -4.84
N TRP A 54 9.86 -6.85 -4.51
CA TRP A 54 8.42 -6.81 -4.74
C TRP A 54 7.66 -6.48 -3.47
N GLU A 55 6.51 -5.84 -3.64
CA GLU A 55 5.54 -5.54 -2.57
C GLU A 55 4.14 -5.54 -3.19
N VAL A 56 3.39 -6.65 -3.08
CA VAL A 56 2.00 -6.67 -3.52
C VAL A 56 1.13 -5.86 -2.59
N GLU A 57 0.26 -5.03 -3.17
CA GLU A 57 -0.60 -4.13 -2.43
C GLU A 57 -1.99 -3.98 -3.05
N LEU A 58 -2.94 -3.50 -2.27
CA LEU A 58 -4.22 -3.01 -2.74
C LEU A 58 -4.10 -1.53 -3.09
N GLY A 59 -4.31 -1.19 -4.34
CA GLY A 59 -4.48 0.19 -4.78
C GLY A 59 -5.92 0.66 -4.55
N ILE A 60 -6.06 1.71 -3.77
CA ILE A 60 -7.35 2.36 -3.49
C ILE A 60 -7.47 3.53 -4.45
N VAL A 61 -8.39 3.45 -5.42
CA VAL A 61 -8.61 4.49 -6.41
C VAL A 61 -9.58 5.50 -5.87
N MET A 62 -9.16 6.76 -5.80
CA MET A 62 -10.01 7.86 -5.35
C MET A 62 -11.06 8.22 -6.42
N GLY A 63 -12.29 8.44 -5.99
CA GLY A 63 -13.41 8.83 -6.85
C GLY A 63 -13.93 10.24 -6.60
N ARG A 64 -13.57 10.81 -5.46
CA ARG A 64 -13.95 12.17 -5.08
C ARG A 64 -12.76 12.86 -4.42
N THR A 65 -12.67 14.17 -4.59
CA THR A 65 -11.67 15.00 -3.91
C THR A 65 -11.77 14.81 -2.39
N ALA A 66 -10.63 14.51 -1.76
CA ALA A 66 -10.52 14.28 -0.33
C ALA A 66 -9.46 15.21 0.28
N LYS A 67 -9.87 16.04 1.23
CA LYS A 67 -9.02 16.90 2.06
C LYS A 67 -9.56 16.92 3.47
N TYR A 68 -8.72 16.58 4.44
CA TYR A 68 -9.09 16.46 5.86
C TYR A 68 -10.29 15.53 6.10
N VAL A 69 -10.32 14.40 5.40
CA VAL A 69 -11.43 13.44 5.48
C VAL A 69 -11.19 12.49 6.66
N PRO A 70 -12.11 12.41 7.64
CA PRO A 70 -11.96 11.45 8.74
C PRO A 70 -12.19 10.02 8.25
N ALA A 71 -11.60 9.04 8.94
CA ALA A 71 -11.61 7.64 8.54
C ALA A 71 -13.02 7.07 8.34
N ASP A 72 -13.99 7.47 9.17
CA ASP A 72 -15.39 7.01 9.06
C ASP A 72 -16.12 7.56 7.82
N LYS A 73 -15.57 8.55 7.13
CA LYS A 73 -16.06 9.13 5.88
C LYS A 73 -15.24 8.74 4.65
N ALA A 74 -14.08 8.14 4.84
CA ALA A 74 -13.14 7.85 3.76
C ALA A 74 -13.75 6.97 2.65
N ALA A 75 -14.61 6.02 2.99
CA ALA A 75 -15.29 5.15 2.03
C ALA A 75 -16.14 5.92 0.99
N GLU A 76 -16.65 7.10 1.34
CA GLU A 76 -17.45 7.94 0.43
C GLU A 76 -16.60 8.53 -0.73
N HIS A 77 -15.28 8.61 -0.54
CA HIS A 77 -14.33 9.17 -1.49
C HIS A 77 -13.67 8.12 -2.39
N ILE A 78 -13.85 6.83 -2.11
CA ILE A 78 -13.28 5.73 -2.89
C ILE A 78 -14.15 5.45 -4.11
N PHE A 79 -13.53 5.29 -5.28
CA PHE A 79 -14.16 4.77 -6.50
C PHE A 79 -14.11 3.25 -6.53
N GLY A 80 -12.95 2.66 -6.29
CA GLY A 80 -12.76 1.22 -6.40
C GLY A 80 -11.35 0.80 -6.02
N TYR A 81 -11.01 -0.41 -6.39
CA TYR A 81 -9.79 -1.08 -5.98
C TYR A 81 -9.10 -1.75 -7.17
N MET A 82 -7.79 -1.85 -7.11
CA MET A 82 -6.98 -2.57 -8.09
C MET A 82 -5.81 -3.28 -7.41
N VAL A 83 -5.18 -4.19 -8.13
CA VAL A 83 -3.88 -4.74 -7.72
C VAL A 83 -2.80 -3.73 -8.06
N THR A 84 -1.86 -3.53 -7.14
CA THR A 84 -0.65 -2.75 -7.36
C THR A 84 0.57 -3.50 -6.84
N VAL A 85 1.74 -3.17 -7.36
CA VAL A 85 3.01 -3.65 -6.84
C VAL A 85 3.90 -2.44 -6.57
N ASP A 86 4.25 -2.23 -5.29
CA ASP A 86 5.18 -1.19 -4.90
C ASP A 86 6.62 -1.69 -5.05
N VAL A 87 7.09 -1.77 -6.28
CA VAL A 87 8.46 -2.20 -6.58
C VAL A 87 9.45 -1.28 -5.88
N SER A 88 10.46 -1.87 -5.25
CA SER A 88 11.34 -1.19 -4.32
C SER A 88 12.79 -1.51 -4.62
N ASP A 89 13.64 -0.49 -4.61
CA ASP A 89 15.09 -0.65 -4.63
C ASP A 89 15.63 -0.62 -3.20
N ARG A 90 16.11 -1.75 -2.73
CA ARG A 90 16.70 -1.90 -1.38
C ARG A 90 18.19 -1.56 -1.33
N GLY A 91 18.81 -1.24 -2.46
CA GLY A 91 20.23 -0.89 -2.54
C GLY A 91 20.59 0.44 -1.89
N GLY A 92 19.57 1.25 -1.58
CA GLY A 92 19.78 2.53 -0.92
C GLY A 92 20.48 3.58 -1.79
N ARG A 93 20.98 4.62 -1.15
CA ARG A 93 21.72 5.70 -1.83
C ARG A 93 23.08 5.21 -2.35
N PRO A 94 23.63 5.85 -3.40
CA PRO A 94 24.98 5.52 -3.89
C PRO A 94 26.02 5.53 -2.75
N PRO A 95 27.04 4.64 -2.79
CA PRO A 95 28.01 4.46 -1.69
C PRO A 95 28.78 5.70 -1.29
N ASP A 96 29.00 6.63 -2.20
CA ASP A 96 29.70 7.89 -2.02
C ASP A 96 28.80 9.03 -1.53
N SER A 97 27.51 8.75 -1.35
CA SER A 97 26.56 9.73 -0.81
C SER A 97 26.48 9.70 0.71
N ARG A 98 25.87 10.74 1.30
CA ARG A 98 25.62 10.76 2.75
C ARG A 98 24.75 9.57 3.17
N PRO A 99 25.04 8.91 4.31
CA PRO A 99 24.16 7.87 4.87
C PRO A 99 22.75 8.39 5.10
N GLY A 100 21.76 7.51 4.96
CA GLY A 100 20.36 7.80 5.23
C GLY A 100 19.41 7.15 4.24
N SER A 101 18.14 7.15 4.58
CA SER A 101 17.07 6.71 3.69
C SER A 101 16.78 7.77 2.63
N ASP A 102 16.50 7.33 1.42
CA ASP A 102 16.05 8.16 0.32
C ASP A 102 14.92 7.44 -0.40
N TRP A 103 13.70 7.88 -0.13
CA TRP A 103 12.50 7.24 -0.68
C TRP A 103 12.34 7.49 -2.18
N PHE A 104 12.92 8.57 -2.70
CA PHE A 104 12.95 8.79 -4.13
C PHE A 104 13.80 7.74 -4.84
N VAL A 105 14.98 7.44 -4.30
CA VAL A 105 15.83 6.34 -4.81
C VAL A 105 15.15 4.99 -4.60
N GLY A 106 14.59 4.74 -3.43
CA GLY A 106 14.00 3.44 -3.11
C GLY A 106 12.73 3.10 -3.89
N LYS A 107 11.93 4.09 -4.27
CA LYS A 107 10.56 3.90 -4.77
C LYS A 107 10.26 4.62 -6.08
N GLY A 108 11.15 5.49 -6.55
CA GLY A 108 10.87 6.45 -7.63
C GLY A 108 11.38 6.07 -9.01
N HIS A 109 11.96 4.89 -9.20
CA HIS A 109 12.44 4.49 -10.52
C HIS A 109 11.31 4.29 -11.53
N ASP A 110 11.62 4.47 -12.81
CA ASP A 110 10.71 4.13 -13.89
C ASP A 110 10.25 2.67 -13.77
N THR A 111 9.02 2.40 -14.15
CA THR A 111 8.36 1.08 -14.11
C THR A 111 8.11 0.49 -12.71
N PHE A 112 8.39 1.22 -11.63
CA PHE A 112 8.29 0.72 -10.25
C PHE A 112 6.89 0.82 -9.64
N ALA A 113 5.86 1.11 -10.44
CA ALA A 113 4.46 1.09 -10.01
C ALA A 113 3.57 0.29 -10.96
N PRO A 114 3.80 -1.03 -11.12
CA PRO A 114 2.87 -1.88 -11.85
C PRO A 114 1.48 -1.84 -11.19
N MET A 115 0.42 -1.69 -11.99
CA MET A 115 -0.94 -1.68 -11.49
C MET A 115 -1.95 -2.12 -12.52
N GLY A 116 -3.04 -2.70 -12.05
CA GLY A 116 -4.10 -3.22 -12.90
C GLY A 116 -4.26 -4.75 -12.73
N PRO A 117 -4.79 -5.48 -13.76
CA PRO A 117 -5.30 -4.94 -15.04
C PRO A 117 -6.67 -4.27 -14.93
N TRP A 118 -7.38 -4.45 -13.79
CA TRP A 118 -8.75 -3.98 -13.60
C TRP A 118 -8.85 -3.01 -12.43
N ILE A 119 -9.74 -2.03 -12.56
CA ILE A 119 -10.29 -1.30 -11.42
C ILE A 119 -11.66 -1.93 -11.13
N VAL A 120 -11.84 -2.49 -9.95
CA VAL A 120 -13.11 -3.04 -9.50
C VAL A 120 -13.83 -1.96 -8.69
N PRO A 121 -14.97 -1.41 -9.16
CA PRO A 121 -15.72 -0.43 -8.38
C PRO A 121 -16.11 -0.99 -7.01
N LYS A 122 -16.11 -0.13 -5.99
CA LYS A 122 -16.34 -0.53 -4.60
C LYS A 122 -17.69 -1.24 -4.38
N GLU A 123 -18.70 -0.89 -5.18
CA GLU A 123 -20.04 -1.48 -5.11
C GLU A 123 -20.01 -2.99 -5.43
N PHE A 124 -19.08 -3.42 -6.28
CA PHE A 124 -18.94 -4.83 -6.65
C PHE A 124 -17.95 -5.57 -5.75
N TYR A 125 -16.91 -4.89 -5.26
CA TYR A 125 -15.94 -5.53 -4.37
C TYR A 125 -16.44 -5.63 -2.94
N GLY A 126 -17.12 -4.60 -2.43
CA GLY A 126 -17.52 -4.47 -1.04
C GLY A 126 -16.40 -3.93 -0.15
N ASP A 127 -16.45 -4.26 1.15
CA ASP A 127 -15.49 -3.76 2.14
C ASP A 127 -14.20 -4.59 2.15
N PRO A 128 -13.06 -4.01 1.72
CA PRO A 128 -11.78 -4.71 1.72
C PRO A 128 -11.33 -5.14 3.12
N MET A 129 -11.70 -4.41 4.15
CA MET A 129 -11.31 -4.73 5.54
C MET A 129 -11.90 -6.06 6.04
N LYS A 130 -12.93 -6.59 5.32
CA LYS A 130 -13.57 -7.87 5.64
C LYS A 130 -13.15 -9.02 4.74
N ARG A 131 -12.65 -8.73 3.54
CA ARG A 131 -12.47 -9.78 2.53
C ARG A 131 -11.18 -9.70 1.71
N LEU A 132 -10.33 -8.70 1.97
CA LEU A 132 -9.06 -8.58 1.27
C LEU A 132 -8.21 -9.83 1.50
N ARG A 133 -7.72 -10.37 0.40
CA ARG A 133 -6.64 -11.36 0.35
C ARG A 133 -5.67 -10.94 -0.74
N GLN A 134 -4.42 -10.76 -0.37
CA GLN A 134 -3.32 -10.41 -1.26
C GLN A 134 -2.40 -11.61 -1.40
N SER A 135 -2.03 -11.94 -2.62
CA SER A 135 -1.06 -13.00 -2.91
C SER A 135 -0.16 -12.56 -4.05
N LEU A 136 1.13 -12.87 -3.92
CA LEU A 136 2.14 -12.63 -4.94
C LEU A 136 2.95 -13.89 -5.17
N THR A 137 3.11 -14.22 -6.44
CA THR A 137 3.87 -15.39 -6.88
C THR A 137 5.01 -14.94 -7.78
N VAL A 138 6.22 -15.45 -7.52
CA VAL A 138 7.40 -15.26 -8.36
C VAL A 138 7.88 -16.63 -8.82
N ASP A 139 8.01 -16.83 -10.13
CA ASP A 139 8.43 -18.11 -10.74
C ASP A 139 7.66 -19.33 -10.23
N GLY A 140 6.32 -19.16 -10.08
CA GLY A 140 5.43 -20.21 -9.60
C GLY A 140 5.44 -20.45 -8.08
N LYS A 141 6.29 -19.76 -7.32
CA LYS A 141 6.36 -19.86 -5.86
C LYS A 141 5.61 -18.70 -5.22
N VAL A 142 4.68 -19.00 -4.30
CA VAL A 142 4.01 -17.98 -3.49
C VAL A 142 5.02 -17.33 -2.55
N MET A 143 5.22 -16.03 -2.71
CA MET A 143 6.15 -15.23 -1.92
C MET A 143 5.43 -14.42 -0.84
N GLN A 144 4.25 -13.91 -1.15
CA GLN A 144 3.41 -13.17 -0.20
C GLN A 144 1.99 -13.75 -0.20
N GLU A 145 1.40 -13.86 0.96
CA GLU A 145 -0.01 -14.17 1.16
C GLU A 145 -0.48 -13.56 2.47
N ALA A 146 -1.49 -12.69 2.41
CA ALA A 146 -2.00 -11.97 3.58
C ALA A 146 -3.47 -11.57 3.41
N GLY A 147 -4.13 -11.31 4.52
CA GLY A 147 -5.49 -10.81 4.58
C GLY A 147 -5.59 -9.42 5.20
N ALA A 148 -6.81 -8.88 5.26
CA ALA A 148 -7.07 -7.58 5.87
C ALA A 148 -6.66 -7.51 7.35
N SER A 149 -6.72 -8.64 8.06
CA SER A 149 -6.31 -8.74 9.48
C SER A 149 -4.82 -8.48 9.71
N ASP A 150 -4.00 -8.57 8.66
CA ASP A 150 -2.55 -8.35 8.76
C ASP A 150 -2.15 -6.89 8.61
N MET A 151 -3.10 -6.03 8.23
CA MET A 151 -2.86 -4.60 8.07
C MET A 151 -2.66 -3.91 9.42
N ILE A 152 -1.64 -3.06 9.52
CA ILE A 152 -1.39 -2.22 10.70
C ILE A 152 -2.44 -1.10 10.77
N HIS A 153 -2.70 -0.44 9.66
CA HIS A 153 -3.70 0.61 9.51
C HIS A 153 -4.75 0.19 8.48
N SER A 154 -6.00 0.54 8.72
CA SER A 154 -7.05 0.33 7.74
C SER A 154 -6.87 1.25 6.53
N ILE A 155 -7.45 0.87 5.39
CA ILE A 155 -7.45 1.73 4.19
C ILE A 155 -8.08 3.09 4.46
N TYR A 156 -9.01 3.17 5.38
CA TYR A 156 -9.69 4.41 5.76
C TYR A 156 -8.78 5.33 6.56
N GLU A 157 -7.95 4.77 7.45
CA GLU A 157 -6.92 5.52 8.19
C GLU A 157 -5.82 6.05 7.25
N LEU A 158 -5.48 5.33 6.18
CA LEU A 158 -4.54 5.81 5.18
C LEU A 158 -5.08 7.03 4.43
N ILE A 159 -6.36 7.02 4.05
CA ILE A 159 -7.02 8.17 3.41
C ILE A 159 -7.12 9.36 4.37
N GLU A 160 -7.51 9.13 5.63
CA GLU A 160 -7.53 10.17 6.67
C GLU A 160 -6.17 10.85 6.78
N TYR A 161 -5.12 10.05 6.97
CA TYR A 161 -3.76 10.57 7.12
C TYR A 161 -3.26 11.26 5.85
N GLY A 162 -3.37 10.61 4.69
CA GLY A 162 -2.94 11.17 3.41
C GLY A 162 -3.67 12.48 3.07
N SER A 163 -5.00 12.51 3.26
CA SER A 163 -5.80 13.71 3.00
C SER A 163 -5.54 14.84 4.00
N SER A 164 -4.98 14.56 5.15
CA SER A 164 -4.54 15.60 6.11
C SER A 164 -3.31 16.36 5.61
N ILE A 165 -2.47 15.71 4.81
CA ILE A 165 -1.22 16.27 4.29
C ILE A 165 -1.44 16.91 2.91
N ILE A 166 -1.96 16.13 1.95
CA ILE A 166 -2.21 16.59 0.57
C ILE A 166 -3.70 16.47 0.23
N THR A 167 -4.15 17.17 -0.81
CA THR A 167 -5.45 16.90 -1.40
C THR A 167 -5.33 15.69 -2.32
N LEU A 168 -6.17 14.69 -2.09
CA LEU A 168 -6.31 13.54 -2.99
C LEU A 168 -7.42 13.85 -3.99
N TYR A 169 -7.14 13.62 -5.27
CA TYR A 169 -8.08 13.91 -6.37
C TYR A 169 -8.64 12.62 -6.97
N PRO A 170 -9.78 12.67 -7.67
CA PRO A 170 -10.27 11.55 -8.46
C PRO A 170 -9.20 11.02 -9.41
N GLY A 171 -8.97 9.70 -9.36
CA GLY A 171 -7.91 9.02 -10.12
C GLY A 171 -6.60 8.85 -9.37
N ASP A 172 -6.37 9.53 -8.24
CA ASP A 172 -5.23 9.21 -7.38
C ASP A 172 -5.38 7.80 -6.81
N VAL A 173 -4.25 7.12 -6.65
CA VAL A 173 -4.18 5.76 -6.08
C VAL A 173 -3.40 5.82 -4.77
N VAL A 174 -4.03 5.32 -3.71
CA VAL A 174 -3.39 5.13 -2.41
C VAL A 174 -3.14 3.64 -2.20
N ASN A 175 -1.89 3.25 -2.07
CA ASN A 175 -1.52 1.87 -1.79
C ASN A 175 -1.63 1.55 -0.31
N ASN A 176 -2.07 0.33 0.03
CA ASN A 176 -2.37 -0.05 1.42
C ASN A 176 -1.16 -0.53 2.24
N GLY A 177 0.02 -0.61 1.63
CA GLY A 177 1.18 -1.23 2.24
C GLY A 177 1.22 -2.75 2.04
N THR A 178 2.41 -3.30 2.08
CA THR A 178 2.66 -4.71 1.79
C THR A 178 2.74 -5.57 3.04
N SER A 179 2.46 -6.85 2.88
CA SER A 179 2.61 -7.89 3.90
C SER A 179 4.04 -8.43 3.99
N GLY A 180 4.29 -9.32 4.96
CA GLY A 180 5.51 -10.13 5.00
C GLY A 180 5.70 -10.97 3.72
N GLY A 181 6.94 -11.45 3.50
CA GLY A 181 7.31 -12.26 2.34
C GLY A 181 7.96 -11.46 1.20
N THR A 182 8.32 -10.20 1.44
CA THR A 182 9.19 -9.44 0.54
C THR A 182 10.59 -10.04 0.48
N GLY A 183 11.34 -9.77 -0.60
CA GLY A 183 12.72 -10.22 -0.74
C GLY A 183 13.61 -9.78 0.42
N MET A 184 13.43 -8.55 0.93
CA MET A 184 14.16 -8.04 2.09
C MET A 184 13.89 -8.82 3.39
N GLY A 185 12.70 -9.41 3.54
CA GLY A 185 12.35 -10.25 4.68
C GLY A 185 12.85 -11.69 4.58
N GLN A 186 13.32 -12.09 3.40
CA GLN A 186 13.95 -13.38 3.16
C GLN A 186 15.46 -13.11 3.11
N ALA A 187 16.24 -13.71 4.01
CA ALA A 187 17.69 -13.51 4.01
C ALA A 187 18.26 -13.75 2.60
N TYR A 188 18.90 -12.75 2.02
CA TYR A 188 19.72 -12.88 0.82
C TYR A 188 20.98 -13.65 1.16
#